data_d1b3a2587995d59490e7079547d7e889
#
_entry.id   d1b3a2587995d59490e7079547d7e889
#
_cell.length_a   1.000
_cell.length_b   1.000
_cell.length_c   1.000
_cell.angle_alpha   90.00
_cell.angle_beta   90.00
_cell.angle_gamma   90.00
#
_symmetry.space_group_name_H-M   'P 1'
#
loop_
_entity.id
_entity.type
_entity.pdbx_description
1 polymer ?
#
loop_
_entity_poly.entity_id
_entity_poly.type
_entity_poly.pdbx_seq_one_letter_code
_entity_poly.pdbx_strand_id
1 'polypeptide(L)'
;VEAKFIMRKTLVLLIIVCMLFPTVYGAMMFDGKKVSNGFDVRYKHATVFSPVFYLRDVSKQYCRVEGRNVDSYLMKPGRPILPKIVRTFEIPFGARNISVDVTPFDVSERVIKRQIQPCPAPLPLLSIRSFVKKHRMTVLKNEQVYQSDDPYPSDWYHYNVGVGVNKCFEHVTFVTVHFYPVRYIPGENRVIYASGADISISYTPPDKIPFPVTSSYDLVIIAPSVFKDALQPLIDHKNKYGVKTILKTTEDIYSGYQGVDKPEEIKYFIKDALEQWGVKYVLLVGGLKSKVYAKPRDNQNYGSRDWYVPVRYSNVRANGDPGYPTDLYYADVYKMGGEFESWDSDGDGVFAEWPDDKPGDILDLYPDVAVGRLAARSVQEVKDVVNKIINYETNT
;
A
#
# COMPACT_ATOMS: atom_id res chain seq x y z
N VAL A 1 34.41 -49.65 -7.45
CA VAL A 1 34.89 -48.74 -6.37
C VAL A 1 34.66 -47.27 -6.78
N GLU A 2 34.94 -46.92 -8.03
CA GLU A 2 34.77 -45.52 -8.51
C GLU A 2 33.31 -45.04 -8.58
N ALA A 3 32.35 -45.90 -8.95
CA ALA A 3 30.93 -45.53 -9.02
C ALA A 3 30.32 -45.17 -7.65
N LYS A 4 30.77 -45.82 -6.57
CA LYS A 4 30.34 -45.51 -5.20
C LYS A 4 30.95 -44.20 -4.67
N PHE A 5 32.12 -43.80 -5.18
CA PHE A 5 32.76 -42.55 -4.78
C PHE A 5 32.14 -41.34 -5.45
N ILE A 6 31.74 -41.47 -6.73
CA ILE A 6 31.01 -40.42 -7.47
C ILE A 6 29.62 -40.21 -6.88
N MET A 7 28.88 -41.29 -6.54
CA MET A 7 27.55 -41.19 -5.96
C MET A 7 27.56 -40.53 -4.56
N ARG A 8 28.62 -40.75 -3.77
CA ARG A 8 28.79 -40.07 -2.47
C ARG A 8 29.11 -38.59 -2.62
N LYS A 9 29.93 -38.19 -3.60
CA LYS A 9 30.21 -36.78 -3.87
C LYS A 9 28.98 -36.03 -4.40
N THR A 10 28.19 -36.65 -5.25
CA THR A 10 26.96 -36.07 -5.79
C THR A 10 25.88 -35.92 -4.70
N LEU A 11 25.77 -36.91 -3.79
CA LEU A 11 24.84 -36.86 -2.67
C LEU A 11 25.24 -35.78 -1.64
N VAL A 12 26.54 -35.65 -1.35
CA VAL A 12 27.05 -34.59 -0.45
C VAL A 12 26.91 -33.23 -1.08
N LEU A 13 27.08 -33.05 -2.40
CA LEU A 13 26.86 -31.81 -3.10
C LEU A 13 25.37 -31.42 -3.11
N LEU A 14 24.47 -32.41 -3.27
CA LEU A 14 23.01 -32.15 -3.20
C LEU A 14 22.57 -31.76 -1.78
N ILE A 15 23.14 -32.35 -0.73
CA ILE A 15 22.85 -31.98 0.66
C ILE A 15 23.44 -30.63 1.02
N ILE A 16 24.62 -30.27 0.51
CA ILE A 16 25.23 -28.95 0.73
C ILE A 16 24.46 -27.86 -0.02
N VAL A 17 23.96 -28.13 -1.24
CA VAL A 17 23.11 -27.22 -1.98
C VAL A 17 21.77 -27.00 -1.26
N CYS A 18 21.18 -28.02 -0.64
CA CYS A 18 19.99 -27.89 0.21
C CYS A 18 20.25 -27.16 1.53
N MET A 19 21.48 -27.14 2.05
CA MET A 19 21.82 -26.41 3.28
C MET A 19 22.28 -24.97 3.06
N LEU A 20 22.60 -24.57 1.83
CA LEU A 20 23.03 -23.21 1.49
C LEU A 20 21.91 -22.29 1.00
N PHE A 21 20.73 -22.82 0.74
CA PHE A 21 19.56 -21.99 0.56
C PHE A 21 18.85 -21.88 1.92
N PRO A 22 18.74 -20.66 2.50
CA PRO A 22 17.78 -20.46 3.56
C PRO A 22 16.45 -20.97 3.02
N THR A 23 15.77 -21.84 3.74
CA THR A 23 14.39 -22.22 3.44
C THR A 23 13.54 -20.95 3.46
N VAL A 24 13.56 -20.24 2.34
CA VAL A 24 12.49 -19.33 2.01
C VAL A 24 11.27 -20.25 1.94
N TYR A 25 10.36 -20.12 2.89
CA TYR A 25 9.02 -20.68 2.78
C TYR A 25 8.36 -20.00 1.57
N GLY A 26 8.77 -20.43 0.38
CA GLY A 26 8.32 -19.91 -0.91
C GLY A 26 6.97 -20.55 -1.22
N ALA A 27 5.97 -19.73 -1.41
CA ALA A 27 4.77 -20.17 -2.09
C ALA A 27 5.17 -20.71 -3.47
N MET A 28 4.84 -21.97 -3.79
CA MET A 28 4.91 -22.45 -5.17
C MET A 28 3.80 -21.72 -5.94
N MET A 29 4.19 -20.87 -6.88
CA MET A 29 3.23 -20.16 -7.74
C MET A 29 3.11 -20.89 -9.08
N PHE A 30 1.88 -21.14 -9.50
CA PHE A 30 1.55 -21.69 -10.81
C PHE A 30 0.58 -20.74 -11.52
N ASP A 31 0.89 -20.43 -12.76
CA ASP A 31 0.01 -19.67 -13.65
C ASP A 31 -0.75 -20.63 -14.57
N GLY A 32 -2.06 -20.49 -14.65
CA GLY A 32 -2.91 -21.30 -15.49
C GLY A 32 -3.84 -20.46 -16.38
N LYS A 33 -4.25 -21.03 -17.51
CA LYS A 33 -5.24 -20.45 -18.42
C LYS A 33 -6.39 -21.42 -18.63
N LYS A 34 -7.62 -20.93 -18.51
CA LYS A 34 -8.84 -21.69 -18.83
C LYS A 34 -9.79 -20.77 -19.61
N VAL A 35 -10.32 -21.26 -20.72
CA VAL A 35 -11.39 -20.57 -21.44
C VAL A 35 -12.71 -21.06 -20.88
N SER A 36 -13.50 -20.17 -20.31
CA SER A 36 -14.83 -20.44 -19.77
C SER A 36 -15.82 -19.46 -20.36
N ASN A 37 -16.90 -19.97 -20.97
CA ASN A 37 -17.99 -19.16 -21.55
C ASN A 37 -17.53 -18.08 -22.55
N GLY A 38 -16.45 -18.33 -23.32
CA GLY A 38 -15.93 -17.40 -24.32
C GLY A 38 -15.02 -16.29 -23.74
N PHE A 39 -14.80 -16.25 -22.42
CA PHE A 39 -13.87 -15.31 -21.78
C PHE A 39 -12.55 -15.99 -21.46
N ASP A 40 -11.45 -15.23 -21.66
CA ASP A 40 -10.10 -15.66 -21.25
C ASP A 40 -9.95 -15.45 -19.75
N VAL A 41 -10.16 -16.51 -18.96
CA VAL A 41 -9.95 -16.47 -17.51
C VAL A 41 -8.59 -17.04 -17.19
N ARG A 42 -7.79 -16.29 -16.41
CA ARG A 42 -6.48 -16.71 -15.96
C ARG A 42 -6.48 -16.99 -14.47
N TYR A 43 -5.56 -17.85 -14.05
CA TYR A 43 -5.44 -18.29 -12.66
C TYR A 43 -4.00 -18.12 -12.18
N LYS A 44 -3.87 -17.70 -10.92
CA LYS A 44 -2.65 -17.84 -10.12
C LYS A 44 -2.94 -18.71 -8.92
N HIS A 45 -2.06 -19.66 -8.66
CA HIS A 45 -2.16 -20.55 -7.50
C HIS A 45 -0.91 -20.44 -6.66
N ALA A 46 -1.08 -20.50 -5.34
CA ALA A 46 0.02 -20.57 -4.39
C ALA A 46 -0.38 -21.37 -3.17
N THR A 47 0.53 -22.21 -2.69
CA THR A 47 0.38 -22.87 -1.39
C THR A 47 1.19 -22.11 -0.35
N VAL A 48 0.59 -21.77 0.78
CA VAL A 48 1.24 -21.12 1.91
C VAL A 48 1.23 -22.07 3.11
N PHE A 49 2.35 -22.17 3.81
CA PHE A 49 2.48 -22.95 5.03
C PHE A 49 2.48 -22.05 6.25
N SER A 50 1.77 -22.47 7.27
CA SER A 50 1.75 -21.79 8.55
C SER A 50 3.02 -22.08 9.33
N PRO A 51 3.60 -21.08 10.02
CA PRO A 51 4.69 -21.34 10.95
C PRO A 51 4.19 -22.12 12.16
N VAL A 52 5.11 -22.74 12.88
CA VAL A 52 4.77 -23.35 14.17
C VAL A 52 4.39 -22.27 15.16
N PHE A 53 3.19 -22.36 15.73
CA PHE A 53 2.68 -21.46 16.75
C PHE A 53 2.81 -22.06 18.15
N TYR A 54 3.04 -21.20 19.11
CA TYR A 54 3.05 -21.53 20.54
C TYR A 54 2.29 -20.47 21.36
N LEU A 55 1.83 -20.90 22.51
CA LEU A 55 1.13 -20.01 23.44
C LEU A 55 2.12 -19.49 24.49
N ARG A 56 2.26 -18.16 24.56
CA ARG A 56 3.05 -17.51 25.59
C ARG A 56 2.12 -16.87 26.64
N ASP A 57 2.29 -17.21 27.89
CA ASP A 57 1.56 -16.59 28.99
C ASP A 57 1.97 -15.13 29.16
N VAL A 58 0.99 -14.23 29.15
CA VAL A 58 1.19 -12.78 29.34
C VAL A 58 0.78 -12.36 30.75
N SER A 59 -0.24 -13.00 31.31
CA SER A 59 -0.75 -12.80 32.65
C SER A 59 -1.44 -14.05 33.18
N LYS A 60 -1.97 -13.98 34.41
CA LYS A 60 -2.78 -15.08 34.96
C LYS A 60 -4.04 -15.37 34.12
N GLN A 61 -4.57 -14.37 33.42
CA GLN A 61 -5.81 -14.45 32.63
C GLN A 61 -5.55 -14.64 31.14
N TYR A 62 -4.46 -14.09 30.61
CA TYR A 62 -4.24 -14.01 29.17
C TYR A 62 -2.98 -14.71 28.72
N CYS A 63 -3.07 -15.30 27.50
CA CYS A 63 -1.94 -15.74 26.71
C CYS A 63 -1.94 -15.03 25.34
N ARG A 64 -0.84 -15.16 24.60
CA ARG A 64 -0.68 -14.68 23.24
C ARG A 64 -0.27 -15.83 22.34
N VAL A 65 -0.80 -15.87 21.13
CA VAL A 65 -0.33 -16.78 20.07
C VAL A 65 0.89 -16.13 19.43
N GLU A 66 2.03 -16.80 19.50
CA GLU A 66 3.28 -16.34 18.89
C GLU A 66 3.82 -17.41 17.94
N GLY A 67 4.59 -17.01 16.94
CA GLY A 67 5.23 -17.90 15.98
C GLY A 67 6.49 -17.26 15.41
N ARG A 68 7.42 -18.07 14.94
CA ARG A 68 8.56 -17.57 14.17
C ARG A 68 8.11 -17.31 12.75
N ASN A 69 8.58 -16.19 12.15
CA ASN A 69 8.27 -15.80 10.76
C ASN A 69 6.77 -15.51 10.52
N VAL A 70 6.08 -14.93 11.50
CA VAL A 70 4.75 -14.37 11.33
C VAL A 70 4.90 -13.01 10.67
N ASP A 71 4.19 -12.77 9.56
CA ASP A 71 4.30 -11.51 8.82
C ASP A 71 3.74 -10.34 9.63
N SER A 72 2.59 -10.55 10.26
CA SER A 72 1.97 -9.55 11.14
C SER A 72 0.86 -10.17 12.01
N TYR A 73 0.12 -9.32 12.72
CA TYR A 73 -0.99 -9.73 13.57
C TYR A 73 -2.27 -9.01 13.21
N LEU A 74 -3.41 -9.71 13.32
CA LEU A 74 -4.73 -9.10 13.32
C LEU A 74 -4.91 -8.39 14.67
N MET A 75 -4.93 -7.06 14.62
CA MET A 75 -4.99 -6.20 15.81
C MET A 75 -6.15 -5.22 15.68
N LYS A 76 -7.32 -5.60 16.18
CA LYS A 76 -8.50 -4.72 16.30
C LYS A 76 -8.77 -4.42 17.77
N PRO A 77 -8.95 -3.17 18.17
CA PRO A 77 -9.17 -2.80 19.58
C PRO A 77 -10.21 -3.65 20.28
N GLY A 78 -9.88 -4.17 21.46
CA GLY A 78 -10.75 -5.01 22.28
C GLY A 78 -10.93 -6.45 21.80
N ARG A 79 -10.42 -6.83 20.63
CA ARG A 79 -10.55 -8.18 20.05
C ARG A 79 -9.26 -9.01 20.23
N PRO A 80 -9.32 -10.36 20.15
CA PRO A 80 -8.14 -11.21 20.29
C PRO A 80 -7.04 -10.86 19.29
N ILE A 81 -5.79 -10.82 19.76
CA ILE A 81 -4.60 -10.63 18.89
C ILE A 81 -4.24 -11.99 18.29
N LEU A 82 -4.33 -12.12 16.96
CA LEU A 82 -4.07 -13.35 16.25
C LEU A 82 -3.06 -13.17 15.12
N PRO A 83 -2.22 -14.19 14.83
CA PRO A 83 -1.23 -14.11 13.76
C PRO A 83 -1.91 -14.04 12.40
N LYS A 84 -1.21 -13.38 11.46
CA LYS A 84 -1.64 -13.18 10.09
C LYS A 84 -0.47 -13.43 9.14
N ILE A 85 -0.72 -14.17 8.07
CA ILE A 85 0.18 -14.37 6.94
C ILE A 85 -0.31 -13.49 5.79
N VAL A 86 0.59 -12.76 5.16
CA VAL A 86 0.27 -11.84 4.06
C VAL A 86 0.99 -12.31 2.81
N ARG A 87 0.26 -12.43 1.71
CA ARG A 87 0.82 -12.74 0.39
C ARG A 87 0.25 -11.77 -0.63
N THR A 88 1.14 -11.09 -1.36
CA THR A 88 0.78 -10.19 -2.43
C THR A 88 1.12 -10.81 -3.76
N PHE A 89 0.16 -10.82 -4.65
CA PHE A 89 0.25 -11.33 -6.02
C PHE A 89 0.15 -10.16 -6.97
N GLU A 90 0.99 -10.18 -8.01
CA GLU A 90 0.90 -9.24 -9.12
C GLU A 90 0.15 -9.90 -10.28
N ILE A 91 -0.90 -9.26 -10.75
CA ILE A 91 -1.63 -9.63 -11.96
C ILE A 91 -1.64 -8.42 -12.93
N PRO A 92 -1.96 -8.61 -14.22
CA PRO A 92 -1.90 -7.51 -15.17
C PRO A 92 -2.71 -6.29 -14.73
N PHE A 93 -2.16 -5.09 -14.96
CA PHE A 93 -2.88 -3.81 -14.79
C PHE A 93 -4.21 -3.84 -15.56
N GLY A 94 -5.29 -3.36 -14.94
CA GLY A 94 -6.62 -3.35 -15.54
C GLY A 94 -7.32 -4.70 -15.56
N ALA A 95 -6.82 -5.71 -14.85
CA ALA A 95 -7.51 -6.98 -14.64
C ALA A 95 -8.89 -6.78 -13.99
N ARG A 96 -9.87 -7.56 -14.41
CA ARG A 96 -11.27 -7.48 -13.99
C ARG A 96 -11.76 -8.82 -13.45
N ASN A 97 -12.94 -8.83 -12.81
CA ASN A 97 -13.59 -10.03 -12.28
C ASN A 97 -12.63 -10.84 -11.39
N ILE A 98 -11.91 -10.13 -10.52
CA ILE A 98 -10.94 -10.75 -9.62
C ILE A 98 -11.69 -11.50 -8.53
N SER A 99 -11.40 -12.80 -8.41
CA SER A 99 -11.95 -13.64 -7.35
C SER A 99 -10.81 -14.37 -6.65
N VAL A 100 -10.86 -14.40 -5.34
CA VAL A 100 -9.88 -15.06 -4.49
C VAL A 100 -10.57 -16.15 -3.70
N ASP A 101 -10.03 -17.35 -3.73
CA ASP A 101 -10.41 -18.46 -2.89
C ASP A 101 -9.21 -18.94 -2.07
N VAL A 102 -9.42 -19.24 -0.79
CA VAL A 102 -8.39 -19.73 0.11
C VAL A 102 -8.89 -20.92 0.88
N THR A 103 -8.35 -22.07 0.56
CA THR A 103 -8.74 -23.36 1.16
C THR A 103 -7.70 -23.79 2.18
N PRO A 104 -7.99 -23.70 3.51
CA PRO A 104 -7.08 -24.16 4.54
C PRO A 104 -6.99 -25.68 4.54
N PHE A 105 -5.82 -26.24 4.90
CA PHE A 105 -5.61 -27.68 5.03
C PHE A 105 -5.03 -28.06 6.39
N ASP A 106 -5.15 -29.36 6.74
CA ASP A 106 -4.72 -29.94 8.02
C ASP A 106 -5.21 -29.12 9.22
N VAL A 107 -6.51 -28.89 9.24
CA VAL A 107 -7.16 -28.12 10.30
C VAL A 107 -7.27 -28.95 11.57
N SER A 108 -6.84 -28.38 12.69
CA SER A 108 -6.89 -29.00 14.02
C SER A 108 -7.40 -28.02 15.06
N GLU A 109 -7.90 -28.54 16.17
CA GLU A 109 -8.50 -27.73 17.25
C GLU A 109 -7.86 -28.06 18.60
N ARG A 110 -7.79 -27.06 19.46
CA ARG A 110 -7.27 -27.24 20.81
C ARG A 110 -7.92 -26.29 21.80
N VAL A 111 -8.41 -26.80 22.93
CA VAL A 111 -8.83 -25.99 24.08
C VAL A 111 -7.59 -25.47 24.81
N ILE A 112 -7.60 -24.19 25.18
CA ILE A 112 -6.49 -23.50 25.82
C ILE A 112 -6.88 -23.05 27.25
N LYS A 113 -5.89 -22.95 28.15
CA LYS A 113 -6.15 -22.66 29.58
C LYS A 113 -6.45 -21.19 29.86
N ARG A 114 -5.96 -20.29 29.03
CA ARG A 114 -6.09 -18.84 29.22
C ARG A 114 -6.69 -18.20 27.97
N GLN A 115 -7.44 -17.13 28.14
CA GLN A 115 -7.98 -16.39 27.01
C GLN A 115 -6.86 -15.73 26.19
N ILE A 116 -7.07 -15.60 24.90
CA ILE A 116 -6.14 -14.83 24.05
C ILE A 116 -6.27 -13.34 24.42
N GLN A 117 -5.13 -12.67 24.53
CA GLN A 117 -5.05 -11.26 24.95
C GLN A 117 -5.83 -10.36 23.98
N PRO A 118 -6.71 -9.46 24.50
CA PRO A 118 -7.35 -8.45 23.67
C PRO A 118 -6.34 -7.38 23.23
N CYS A 119 -6.55 -6.86 22.03
CA CYS A 119 -5.76 -5.76 21.50
C CYS A 119 -6.07 -4.46 22.25
N PRO A 120 -5.06 -3.72 22.72
CA PRO A 120 -5.28 -2.40 23.30
C PRO A 120 -5.77 -1.41 22.25
N ALA A 121 -6.53 -0.40 22.68
CA ALA A 121 -6.86 0.72 21.82
C ALA A 121 -5.60 1.56 21.52
N PRO A 122 -5.47 2.15 20.32
CA PRO A 122 -4.40 3.07 20.01
C PRO A 122 -4.49 4.30 20.93
N LEU A 123 -3.36 4.78 21.42
CA LEU A 123 -3.27 5.97 22.25
C LEU A 123 -2.62 7.11 21.49
N PRO A 124 -3.15 8.35 21.56
CA PRO A 124 -2.48 9.52 21.00
C PRO A 124 -1.13 9.76 21.64
N LEU A 125 -0.08 10.00 20.84
CA LEU A 125 1.30 10.22 21.30
C LEU A 125 1.45 11.40 22.26
N LEU A 126 0.61 12.42 22.16
CA LEU A 126 0.67 13.66 22.94
C LEU A 126 0.20 13.54 24.41
N SER A 127 -0.47 12.47 24.77
CA SER A 127 -1.08 12.32 26.11
C SER A 127 -0.36 11.33 27.03
N ILE A 128 0.78 10.76 26.62
CA ILE A 128 1.41 9.64 27.34
C ILE A 128 1.79 9.98 28.77
N ARG A 129 2.31 11.18 29.09
CA ARG A 129 2.77 11.51 30.45
C ARG A 129 1.65 11.79 31.45
N SER A 130 0.55 12.37 31.04
CA SER A 130 -0.61 12.65 31.90
C SER A 130 -1.61 11.49 31.94
N PHE A 131 -1.78 10.78 30.82
CA PHE A 131 -2.74 9.69 30.70
C PHE A 131 -2.27 8.40 31.39
N VAL A 132 -0.98 8.03 31.23
CA VAL A 132 -0.42 6.82 31.88
C VAL A 132 -0.43 6.91 33.40
N LYS A 133 -0.31 8.12 33.99
CA LYS A 133 -0.33 8.32 35.40
C LYS A 133 -1.74 8.26 36.02
N LYS A 134 -2.79 8.44 35.22
CA LYS A 134 -4.19 8.54 35.68
C LYS A 134 -5.07 7.34 35.34
N HIS A 135 -4.70 6.57 34.28
CA HIS A 135 -5.44 5.40 33.87
C HIS A 135 -4.46 4.22 33.77
N ARG A 136 -4.56 3.25 34.66
CA ARG A 136 -4.10 1.89 34.32
C ARG A 136 -4.73 1.60 32.96
N MET A 137 -3.90 1.27 31.96
CA MET A 137 -4.38 0.89 30.65
C MET A 137 -5.31 -0.32 30.83
N THR A 138 -6.58 -0.03 31.02
CA THR A 138 -7.60 -1.06 31.04
C THR A 138 -7.74 -1.44 29.57
N VAL A 139 -7.22 -2.60 29.21
CA VAL A 139 -7.47 -3.16 27.91
C VAL A 139 -8.97 -3.44 27.86
N LEU A 140 -9.70 -2.57 27.20
CA LEU A 140 -11.15 -2.74 27.02
C LEU A 140 -11.36 -3.99 26.18
N LYS A 141 -11.86 -5.03 26.81
CA LYS A 141 -12.25 -6.28 26.17
C LYS A 141 -13.62 -6.08 25.54
N ASN A 142 -13.77 -6.43 24.27
CA ASN A 142 -15.08 -6.47 23.62
C ASN A 142 -15.83 -7.71 24.13
N GLU A 143 -16.76 -7.52 25.07
CA GLU A 143 -17.46 -8.63 25.72
C GLU A 143 -18.30 -9.44 24.75
N GLN A 144 -18.90 -8.83 23.73
CA GLN A 144 -19.67 -9.57 22.70
C GLN A 144 -18.80 -10.58 21.96
N VAL A 145 -17.58 -10.18 21.56
CA VAL A 145 -16.63 -11.08 20.92
C VAL A 145 -16.15 -12.15 21.88
N TYR A 146 -15.83 -11.80 23.15
CA TYR A 146 -15.25 -12.77 24.09
C TYR A 146 -16.26 -13.71 24.74
N GLN A 147 -17.55 -13.49 24.55
CA GLN A 147 -18.63 -14.41 24.96
C GLN A 147 -19.20 -15.19 23.77
N SER A 148 -18.73 -14.94 22.54
CA SER A 148 -19.24 -15.63 21.35
C SER A 148 -18.68 -17.03 21.22
N ASP A 149 -19.54 -17.94 20.77
CA ASP A 149 -19.18 -19.29 20.32
C ASP A 149 -18.81 -19.32 18.84
N ASP A 150 -18.86 -18.18 18.16
CA ASP A 150 -18.38 -18.02 16.80
C ASP A 150 -16.86 -17.85 16.75
N PRO A 151 -16.18 -18.41 15.75
CA PRO A 151 -14.76 -18.22 15.58
C PRO A 151 -14.40 -16.78 15.17
N TYR A 152 -13.39 -16.23 15.81
CA TYR A 152 -12.79 -14.94 15.45
C TYR A 152 -11.36 -15.16 14.89
N PRO A 153 -11.00 -14.57 13.73
CA PRO A 153 -11.90 -13.93 12.77
C PRO A 153 -12.94 -14.92 12.21
N SER A 154 -14.06 -14.41 11.66
CA SER A 154 -15.15 -15.24 11.09
C SER A 154 -14.65 -16.09 9.93
N ASP A 155 -13.76 -15.55 9.14
CA ASP A 155 -13.24 -16.15 7.93
C ASP A 155 -11.76 -16.53 8.07
N TRP A 156 -11.31 -17.47 7.24
CA TRP A 156 -9.90 -17.84 7.17
C TRP A 156 -9.03 -16.80 6.46
N TYR A 157 -9.62 -15.92 5.69
CA TYR A 157 -8.90 -14.92 4.93
C TYR A 157 -9.71 -13.65 4.69
N HIS A 158 -9.00 -12.63 4.31
CA HIS A 158 -9.50 -11.41 3.69
C HIS A 158 -8.52 -11.01 2.60
N TYR A 159 -8.97 -10.27 1.59
CA TYR A 159 -8.06 -9.76 0.56
C TYR A 159 -8.41 -8.32 0.20
N ASN A 160 -7.37 -7.61 -0.26
CA ASN A 160 -7.50 -6.27 -0.82
C ASN A 160 -6.93 -6.31 -2.25
N VAL A 161 -7.49 -5.46 -3.10
CA VAL A 161 -7.01 -5.24 -4.46
C VAL A 161 -6.63 -3.78 -4.57
N GLY A 162 -5.44 -3.51 -5.11
CA GLY A 162 -4.96 -2.16 -5.39
C GLY A 162 -4.19 -2.13 -6.70
N VAL A 163 -4.00 -0.96 -7.27
CA VAL A 163 -3.34 -0.74 -8.55
C VAL A 163 -2.17 0.21 -8.37
N GLY A 164 -1.02 -0.13 -8.92
CA GLY A 164 0.15 0.74 -8.80
C GLY A 164 1.37 0.16 -9.48
N VAL A 165 2.53 0.79 -9.28
CA VAL A 165 3.78 0.32 -9.84
C VAL A 165 4.48 -0.67 -8.91
N ASN A 166 5.04 -1.73 -9.50
CA ASN A 166 5.90 -2.66 -8.81
C ASN A 166 7.35 -2.11 -8.69
N LYS A 167 8.25 -2.90 -8.08
CA LYS A 167 9.67 -2.55 -7.93
C LYS A 167 10.42 -2.29 -9.24
N CYS A 168 9.86 -2.73 -10.37
CA CYS A 168 10.41 -2.51 -11.72
C CYS A 168 9.78 -1.30 -12.41
N PHE A 169 8.92 -0.53 -11.75
CA PHE A 169 8.11 0.54 -12.32
C PHE A 169 7.13 0.06 -13.41
N GLU A 170 6.67 -1.17 -13.31
CA GLU A 170 5.62 -1.70 -14.16
C GLU A 170 4.29 -1.55 -13.45
N HIS A 171 3.27 -1.01 -14.13
CA HIS A 171 1.92 -0.94 -13.59
C HIS A 171 1.30 -2.33 -13.52
N VAL A 172 0.85 -2.69 -12.33
CA VAL A 172 0.24 -3.98 -12.02
C VAL A 172 -0.98 -3.80 -11.13
N THR A 173 -1.81 -4.83 -11.08
CA THR A 173 -2.83 -4.96 -10.04
C THR A 173 -2.28 -5.87 -8.95
N PHE A 174 -2.22 -5.37 -7.73
CA PHE A 174 -1.84 -6.12 -6.54
C PHE A 174 -3.06 -6.77 -5.92
N VAL A 175 -3.00 -8.08 -5.69
CA VAL A 175 -3.98 -8.82 -4.89
C VAL A 175 -3.29 -9.27 -3.61
N THR A 176 -3.61 -8.61 -2.50
CA THR A 176 -3.00 -8.87 -1.20
C THR A 176 -3.94 -9.72 -0.35
N VAL A 177 -3.57 -10.98 -0.15
CA VAL A 177 -4.33 -11.95 0.64
C VAL A 177 -3.79 -12.00 2.06
N HIS A 178 -4.67 -11.80 3.02
CA HIS A 178 -4.42 -11.93 4.45
C HIS A 178 -5.02 -13.27 4.92
N PHE A 179 -4.20 -14.28 5.09
CA PHE A 179 -4.59 -15.56 5.65
C PHE A 179 -4.46 -15.56 7.17
N TYR A 180 -5.46 -16.07 7.86
CA TYR A 180 -5.53 -16.17 9.32
C TYR A 180 -5.35 -17.63 9.75
N PRO A 181 -4.12 -18.13 9.90
CA PRO A 181 -3.87 -19.55 10.18
C PRO A 181 -4.35 -19.99 11.56
N VAL A 182 -4.68 -19.06 12.42
CA VAL A 182 -5.24 -19.31 13.75
C VAL A 182 -6.52 -18.52 13.91
N ARG A 183 -7.60 -19.23 14.26
CA ARG A 183 -8.90 -18.66 14.64
C ARG A 183 -9.18 -19.04 16.09
N TYR A 184 -9.95 -18.24 16.80
CA TYR A 184 -10.23 -18.44 18.21
C TYR A 184 -11.72 -18.38 18.49
N ILE A 185 -12.27 -19.37 19.18
CA ILE A 185 -13.64 -19.41 19.68
C ILE A 185 -13.61 -19.01 21.16
N PRO A 186 -13.90 -17.75 21.50
CA PRO A 186 -13.68 -17.24 22.84
C PRO A 186 -14.57 -17.84 23.91
N GLY A 187 -15.85 -18.08 23.63
CA GLY A 187 -16.80 -18.69 24.57
C GLY A 187 -16.40 -20.09 25.02
N GLU A 188 -15.77 -20.86 24.13
CA GLU A 188 -15.26 -22.19 24.42
C GLU A 188 -13.78 -22.23 24.79
N ASN A 189 -13.11 -21.09 24.74
CA ASN A 189 -11.68 -20.95 24.93
C ASN A 189 -10.85 -21.94 24.03
N ARG A 190 -11.27 -22.09 22.78
CA ARG A 190 -10.76 -23.04 21.81
C ARG A 190 -10.07 -22.32 20.63
N VAL A 191 -8.91 -22.80 20.24
CA VAL A 191 -8.16 -22.36 19.07
C VAL A 191 -8.32 -23.36 17.95
N ILE A 192 -8.62 -22.88 16.75
CA ILE A 192 -8.62 -23.62 15.49
C ILE A 192 -7.35 -23.23 14.73
N TYR A 193 -6.61 -24.20 14.27
CA TYR A 193 -5.32 -24.01 13.60
C TYR A 193 -5.29 -24.74 12.26
N ALA A 194 -4.84 -24.07 11.20
CA ALA A 194 -4.57 -24.66 9.89
C ALA A 194 -3.06 -24.72 9.64
N SER A 195 -2.55 -25.87 9.16
CA SER A 195 -1.12 -26.04 8.82
C SER A 195 -0.72 -25.25 7.59
N GLY A 196 -1.68 -24.77 6.82
CA GLY A 196 -1.47 -23.92 5.66
C GLY A 196 -2.77 -23.67 4.90
N ALA A 197 -2.64 -23.09 3.72
CA ALA A 197 -3.76 -22.89 2.81
C ALA A 197 -3.29 -22.88 1.35
N ASP A 198 -4.16 -23.35 0.47
CA ASP A 198 -4.05 -23.17 -0.96
C ASP A 198 -4.81 -21.90 -1.36
N ILE A 199 -4.13 -21.00 -2.05
CA ILE A 199 -4.67 -19.74 -2.53
C ILE A 199 -4.88 -19.85 -4.04
N SER A 200 -6.07 -19.53 -4.51
CA SER A 200 -6.41 -19.47 -5.93
C SER A 200 -6.96 -18.09 -6.26
N ILE A 201 -6.37 -17.43 -7.24
CA ILE A 201 -6.83 -16.13 -7.73
C ILE A 201 -7.22 -16.32 -9.20
N SER A 202 -8.47 -15.99 -9.53
CA SER A 202 -8.94 -15.96 -10.92
C SER A 202 -9.23 -14.52 -11.34
N TYR A 203 -8.96 -14.20 -12.61
CA TYR A 203 -9.18 -12.87 -13.17
C TYR A 203 -9.36 -12.91 -14.67
N THR A 204 -10.03 -11.90 -15.22
CA THR A 204 -10.09 -11.63 -16.64
C THR A 204 -9.00 -10.61 -16.99
N PRO A 205 -8.06 -10.92 -17.92
CA PRO A 205 -7.03 -9.97 -18.31
C PRO A 205 -7.65 -8.76 -19.01
N PRO A 206 -6.96 -7.59 -19.03
CA PRO A 206 -7.40 -6.44 -19.78
C PRO A 206 -7.29 -6.67 -21.30
N ASP A 207 -8.14 -6.01 -22.06
CA ASP A 207 -8.07 -6.02 -23.52
C ASP A 207 -6.85 -5.25 -24.02
N LYS A 208 -6.47 -4.18 -23.32
CA LYS A 208 -5.36 -3.28 -23.66
C LYS A 208 -4.74 -2.68 -22.41
N ILE A 209 -3.43 -2.53 -22.42
CA ILE A 209 -2.66 -1.78 -21.42
C ILE A 209 -2.37 -0.39 -22.01
N PRO A 210 -2.69 0.72 -21.30
CA PRO A 210 -2.61 2.06 -21.88
C PRO A 210 -1.18 2.62 -21.95
N PHE A 211 -0.22 1.99 -21.30
CA PHE A 211 1.14 2.52 -21.17
C PHE A 211 2.03 2.23 -22.38
N PRO A 212 2.93 3.14 -22.78
CA PRO A 212 3.84 2.94 -23.90
C PRO A 212 4.93 1.94 -23.54
N VAL A 213 5.38 1.17 -24.53
CA VAL A 213 6.48 0.20 -24.37
C VAL A 213 7.82 0.91 -24.08
N THR A 214 7.99 2.13 -24.60
CA THR A 214 9.21 2.92 -24.44
C THR A 214 8.86 4.31 -23.96
N SER A 215 9.48 4.75 -22.84
CA SER A 215 9.27 6.07 -22.28
C SER A 215 9.88 7.16 -23.17
N SER A 216 9.08 8.21 -23.46
CA SER A 216 9.57 9.42 -24.11
C SER A 216 10.26 10.34 -23.12
N TYR A 217 9.75 10.40 -21.88
CA TYR A 217 10.33 11.11 -20.74
C TYR A 217 10.29 10.20 -19.50
N ASP A 218 11.30 10.34 -18.65
CA ASP A 218 11.39 9.62 -17.37
C ASP A 218 10.86 10.49 -16.22
N LEU A 219 11.11 11.79 -16.27
CA LEU A 219 10.76 12.76 -15.24
C LEU A 219 9.95 13.91 -15.84
N VAL A 220 8.82 14.23 -15.23
CA VAL A 220 8.12 15.49 -15.46
C VAL A 220 8.26 16.40 -14.24
N ILE A 221 8.66 17.66 -14.47
CA ILE A 221 8.68 18.71 -13.46
C ILE A 221 7.42 19.56 -13.67
N ILE A 222 6.62 19.73 -12.62
CA ILE A 222 5.42 20.58 -12.61
C ILE A 222 5.69 21.77 -11.70
N ALA A 223 5.63 22.98 -12.26
CA ALA A 223 5.93 24.21 -11.54
C ALA A 223 5.16 25.39 -12.13
N PRO A 224 4.92 26.49 -11.39
CA PRO A 224 4.40 27.71 -12.00
C PRO A 224 5.46 28.31 -12.94
N SER A 225 4.99 29.04 -13.95
CA SER A 225 5.87 29.66 -14.98
C SER A 225 6.97 30.55 -14.39
N VAL A 226 6.71 31.20 -13.25
CA VAL A 226 7.68 32.03 -12.54
C VAL A 226 8.94 31.29 -12.10
N PHE A 227 8.90 29.94 -11.99
CA PHE A 227 10.06 29.14 -11.60
C PHE A 227 10.79 28.48 -12.78
N LYS A 228 10.28 28.63 -14.01
CA LYS A 228 10.78 27.95 -15.20
C LYS A 228 12.30 28.15 -15.41
N ASP A 229 12.76 29.41 -15.43
CA ASP A 229 14.17 29.70 -15.69
C ASP A 229 15.10 29.21 -14.56
N ALA A 230 14.61 29.24 -13.33
CA ALA A 230 15.36 28.71 -12.18
C ALA A 230 15.50 27.18 -12.17
N LEU A 231 14.59 26.48 -12.87
CA LEU A 231 14.60 25.01 -13.00
C LEU A 231 15.38 24.52 -14.22
N GLN A 232 15.68 25.38 -15.20
CA GLN A 232 16.39 24.96 -16.41
C GLN A 232 17.73 24.25 -16.12
N PRO A 233 18.58 24.73 -15.18
CA PRO A 233 19.84 24.01 -14.85
C PRO A 233 19.60 22.59 -14.34
N LEU A 234 18.51 22.33 -13.59
CA LEU A 234 18.17 20.99 -13.13
C LEU A 234 17.75 20.09 -14.30
N ILE A 235 16.95 20.62 -15.23
CA ILE A 235 16.51 19.90 -16.43
C ILE A 235 17.72 19.49 -17.27
N ASP A 236 18.63 20.42 -17.53
CA ASP A 236 19.84 20.20 -18.30
C ASP A 236 20.73 19.15 -17.63
N HIS A 237 20.89 19.25 -16.30
CA HIS A 237 21.64 18.29 -15.50
C HIS A 237 21.03 16.89 -15.59
N LYS A 238 19.73 16.72 -15.37
CA LYS A 238 19.05 15.43 -15.46
C LYS A 238 19.16 14.81 -16.85
N ASN A 239 18.93 15.61 -17.90
CA ASN A 239 19.08 15.15 -19.30
C ASN A 239 20.53 14.73 -19.60
N LYS A 240 21.54 15.47 -19.12
CA LYS A 240 22.96 15.12 -19.25
C LYS A 240 23.28 13.75 -18.66
N TYR A 241 22.65 13.38 -17.56
CA TYR A 241 22.84 12.08 -16.88
C TYR A 241 21.83 11.02 -17.30
N GLY A 242 21.15 11.21 -18.43
CA GLY A 242 20.30 10.18 -19.04
C GLY A 242 18.88 10.08 -18.49
N VAL A 243 18.48 10.98 -17.59
CA VAL A 243 17.08 11.07 -17.12
C VAL A 243 16.35 12.07 -18.00
N LYS A 244 15.61 11.57 -18.98
CA LYS A 244 14.86 12.40 -19.94
C LYS A 244 13.79 13.22 -19.20
N THR A 245 14.02 14.52 -19.08
CA THR A 245 13.26 15.43 -18.24
C THR A 245 12.54 16.49 -19.05
N ILE A 246 11.27 16.72 -18.75
CA ILE A 246 10.45 17.81 -19.32
C ILE A 246 9.84 18.65 -18.19
N LEU A 247 9.64 19.94 -18.43
CA LEU A 247 8.91 20.83 -17.56
C LEU A 247 7.55 21.17 -18.17
N LYS A 248 6.51 21.10 -17.36
CA LYS A 248 5.18 21.64 -17.64
C LYS A 248 4.79 22.66 -16.60
N THR A 249 4.32 23.82 -17.09
CA THR A 249 3.86 24.86 -16.18
C THR A 249 2.45 24.55 -15.68
N THR A 250 2.14 25.00 -14.46
CA THR A 250 0.78 24.89 -13.93
C THR A 250 -0.22 25.65 -14.81
N GLU A 251 0.21 26.77 -15.41
CA GLU A 251 -0.59 27.56 -16.33
C GLU A 251 -0.95 26.78 -17.61
N ASP A 252 0.02 26.06 -18.20
CA ASP A 252 -0.23 25.20 -19.37
C ASP A 252 -1.21 24.08 -19.01
N ILE A 253 -1.05 23.47 -17.83
CA ILE A 253 -1.94 22.39 -17.36
C ILE A 253 -3.37 22.93 -17.20
N TYR A 254 -3.53 24.03 -16.49
CA TYR A 254 -4.86 24.62 -16.24
C TYR A 254 -5.55 25.14 -17.50
N SER A 255 -4.81 25.42 -18.56
CA SER A 255 -5.40 25.78 -19.86
C SER A 255 -5.83 24.58 -20.70
N GLY A 256 -5.23 23.40 -20.45
CA GLY A 256 -5.44 22.18 -21.26
C GLY A 256 -6.30 21.11 -20.60
N TYR A 257 -6.48 21.17 -19.29
CA TYR A 257 -7.22 20.17 -18.53
C TYR A 257 -8.37 20.77 -17.75
N GLN A 258 -9.44 20.01 -17.61
CA GLN A 258 -10.62 20.37 -16.82
C GLN A 258 -10.82 19.31 -15.74
N GLY A 259 -10.99 19.75 -14.50
CA GLY A 259 -11.29 18.92 -13.34
C GLY A 259 -12.21 19.68 -12.38
N VAL A 260 -12.62 19.06 -11.31
CA VAL A 260 -13.43 19.70 -10.27
C VAL A 260 -12.66 20.82 -9.57
N ASP A 261 -11.32 20.72 -9.57
CA ASP A 261 -10.40 21.71 -9.01
C ASP A 261 -8.98 21.62 -9.60
N LYS A 262 -8.10 22.55 -9.21
CA LYS A 262 -6.71 22.59 -9.69
C LYS A 262 -5.87 21.36 -9.35
N PRO A 263 -5.96 20.74 -8.18
CA PRO A 263 -5.34 19.44 -7.94
C PRO A 263 -5.75 18.37 -8.93
N GLU A 264 -7.03 18.24 -9.26
CA GLU A 264 -7.51 17.24 -10.20
C GLU A 264 -7.04 17.49 -11.63
N GLU A 265 -7.01 18.77 -12.08
CA GLU A 265 -6.45 19.12 -13.39
C GLU A 265 -4.98 18.68 -13.52
N ILE A 266 -4.17 18.85 -12.46
CA ILE A 266 -2.78 18.33 -12.43
C ILE A 266 -2.77 16.82 -12.47
N LYS A 267 -3.65 16.12 -11.76
CA LYS A 267 -3.73 14.67 -11.72
C LYS A 267 -4.13 14.10 -13.10
N TYR A 268 -5.04 14.70 -13.82
CA TYR A 268 -5.36 14.34 -15.20
C TYR A 268 -4.16 14.51 -16.14
N PHE A 269 -3.40 15.59 -15.98
CA PHE A 269 -2.17 15.75 -16.74
C PHE A 269 -1.15 14.65 -16.40
N ILE A 270 -1.00 14.27 -15.14
CA ILE A 270 -0.09 13.17 -14.72
C ILE A 270 -0.54 11.85 -15.36
N LYS A 271 -1.85 11.57 -15.38
CA LYS A 271 -2.41 10.40 -16.05
C LYS A 271 -2.01 10.37 -17.53
N ASP A 272 -2.21 11.47 -18.26
CA ASP A 272 -1.83 11.55 -19.65
C ASP A 272 -0.31 11.39 -19.86
N ALA A 273 0.52 11.94 -18.95
CA ALA A 273 1.96 11.78 -19.00
C ALA A 273 2.39 10.33 -18.78
N LEU A 274 1.70 9.57 -17.94
CA LEU A 274 1.89 8.14 -17.78
C LEU A 274 1.53 7.37 -19.07
N GLU A 275 0.36 7.64 -19.65
CA GLU A 275 -0.17 6.91 -20.81
C GLU A 275 0.53 7.27 -22.13
N GLN A 276 0.94 8.53 -22.31
CA GLN A 276 1.54 9.00 -23.56
C GLN A 276 3.07 9.00 -23.55
N TRP A 277 3.67 9.27 -22.39
CA TRP A 277 5.13 9.45 -22.28
C TRP A 277 5.81 8.35 -21.47
N GLY A 278 5.07 7.59 -20.67
CA GLY A 278 5.61 6.56 -19.79
C GLY A 278 6.51 7.10 -18.69
N VAL A 279 6.14 8.26 -18.11
CA VAL A 279 6.91 8.87 -17.03
C VAL A 279 6.93 7.97 -15.78
N LYS A 280 8.05 7.99 -15.06
CA LYS A 280 8.24 7.25 -13.82
C LYS A 280 8.26 8.14 -12.59
N TYR A 281 8.61 9.41 -12.81
CA TYR A 281 8.85 10.39 -11.75
C TYR A 281 8.11 11.69 -12.03
N VAL A 282 7.49 12.25 -11.00
CA VAL A 282 6.89 13.57 -11.00
C VAL A 282 7.54 14.41 -9.90
N LEU A 283 8.07 15.57 -10.27
CA LEU A 283 8.61 16.53 -9.32
C LEU A 283 7.73 17.78 -9.29
N LEU A 284 7.02 17.97 -8.20
CA LEU A 284 6.23 19.17 -7.94
C LEU A 284 7.13 20.25 -7.36
N VAL A 285 7.17 21.43 -7.99
CA VAL A 285 8.01 22.54 -7.50
C VAL A 285 7.13 23.74 -7.16
N GLY A 286 6.93 23.96 -5.89
CA GLY A 286 6.14 25.04 -5.33
C GLY A 286 5.45 24.64 -4.03
N GLY A 287 5.69 25.46 -3.00
CA GLY A 287 5.08 25.33 -1.69
C GLY A 287 4.00 26.39 -1.43
N LEU A 288 3.76 26.66 -0.15
CA LEU A 288 2.87 27.76 0.28
C LEU A 288 3.44 29.10 -0.16
N LYS A 289 2.58 29.97 -0.71
CA LYS A 289 2.94 31.36 -1.08
C LYS A 289 3.15 32.24 0.15
N SER A 290 2.36 32.00 1.21
CA SER A 290 2.47 32.74 2.47
C SER A 290 3.39 32.08 3.48
N LYS A 291 3.98 32.88 4.39
CA LYS A 291 4.84 32.35 5.46
C LYS A 291 4.06 31.80 6.66
N VAL A 292 2.75 31.90 6.68
CA VAL A 292 2.07 31.92 7.97
C VAL A 292 1.27 30.69 8.29
N TYR A 293 0.59 30.01 7.44
CA TYR A 293 -0.16 28.78 7.78
C TYR A 293 -0.82 28.17 6.53
N ALA A 294 -0.82 26.87 6.44
CA ALA A 294 -1.88 26.17 5.72
C ALA A 294 -3.20 26.59 6.37
N LYS A 295 -4.07 27.20 5.61
CA LYS A 295 -5.44 27.49 6.07
C LYS A 295 -6.21 26.17 6.27
N PRO A 296 -7.31 26.20 7.06
CA PRO A 296 -8.09 25.01 7.26
C PRO A 296 -8.44 24.36 5.93
N ARG A 297 -8.30 23.10 5.90
CA ARG A 297 -8.61 22.09 4.93
C ARG A 297 -9.39 22.42 3.70
N ASP A 298 -9.06 21.66 2.71
CA ASP A 298 -9.38 21.82 1.31
C ASP A 298 -10.63 21.05 0.87
N ASN A 299 -11.57 20.82 1.74
CA ASN A 299 -12.87 20.27 1.32
C ASN A 299 -13.67 21.23 0.40
N GLN A 300 -13.18 22.45 0.19
CA GLN A 300 -13.72 23.44 -0.75
C GLN A 300 -12.62 24.21 -1.48
N ASN A 301 -11.48 23.60 -1.73
CA ASN A 301 -10.32 24.20 -2.40
C ASN A 301 -9.70 25.42 -1.70
N TYR A 302 -9.97 25.63 -0.43
CA TYR A 302 -9.41 26.75 0.33
C TYR A 302 -7.89 26.67 0.46
N GLY A 303 -7.32 25.48 0.60
CA GLY A 303 -5.89 25.27 0.74
C GLY A 303 -5.13 25.49 -0.57
N SER A 304 -5.73 25.20 -1.73
CA SER A 304 -5.03 25.27 -3.02
C SER A 304 -4.71 26.71 -3.45
N ARG A 305 -5.47 27.71 -3.01
CA ARG A 305 -5.26 29.13 -3.38
C ARG A 305 -3.95 29.71 -2.86
N ASP A 306 -3.47 29.23 -1.72
CA ASP A 306 -2.24 29.73 -1.08
C ASP A 306 -1.00 28.97 -1.54
N TRP A 307 -1.12 27.99 -2.46
CA TRP A 307 -0.01 27.19 -2.97
C TRP A 307 0.41 27.63 -4.38
N TYR A 308 1.69 27.49 -4.69
CA TYR A 308 2.21 27.59 -6.06
C TYR A 308 1.84 26.36 -6.88
N VAL A 309 2.06 25.16 -6.32
CA VAL A 309 1.50 23.91 -6.80
C VAL A 309 0.62 23.36 -5.68
N PRO A 310 -0.69 23.22 -5.88
CA PRO A 310 -1.62 22.85 -4.83
C PRO A 310 -1.33 21.46 -4.26
N VAL A 311 -1.85 21.18 -3.08
CA VAL A 311 -1.88 19.87 -2.44
C VAL A 311 -3.31 19.39 -2.31
N ARG A 312 -3.52 18.09 -2.16
CA ARG A 312 -4.80 17.55 -1.71
C ARG A 312 -4.76 17.37 -0.18
N TYR A 313 -5.84 17.79 0.48
CA TYR A 313 -6.03 17.48 1.90
C TYR A 313 -6.93 16.26 2.03
N SER A 314 -6.56 15.30 2.83
CA SER A 314 -7.46 14.25 3.28
C SER A 314 -8.46 14.82 4.30
N ASN A 315 -9.63 14.18 4.44
CA ASN A 315 -10.68 14.57 5.35
C ASN A 315 -10.88 13.51 6.46
N VAL A 316 -9.79 13.14 7.12
CA VAL A 316 -9.84 12.23 8.27
C VAL A 316 -10.50 12.93 9.44
N ARG A 317 -11.62 12.41 9.93
CA ARG A 317 -12.36 12.97 11.07
C ARG A 317 -12.18 12.16 12.36
N ALA A 318 -11.35 11.12 12.30
CA ALA A 318 -11.12 10.24 13.44
C ALA A 318 -10.41 10.98 14.61
N ASN A 319 -10.93 10.84 15.81
CA ASN A 319 -10.36 11.44 17.02
C ASN A 319 -10.17 12.96 16.98
N GLY A 320 -11.00 13.67 16.20
CA GLY A 320 -10.89 15.12 16.05
C GLY A 320 -9.74 15.57 15.16
N ASP A 321 -9.06 14.63 14.48
CA ASP A 321 -8.02 14.94 13.51
C ASP A 321 -8.67 15.42 12.22
N PRO A 322 -8.27 16.59 11.75
CA PRO A 322 -8.86 17.19 10.58
C PRO A 322 -8.39 16.64 9.25
N GLY A 323 -7.36 15.83 9.19
CA GLY A 323 -6.69 15.37 7.97
C GLY A 323 -5.42 16.15 7.65
N TYR A 324 -4.72 15.71 6.62
CA TYR A 324 -3.36 16.16 6.29
C TYR A 324 -3.23 16.55 4.83
N PRO A 325 -2.37 17.54 4.51
CA PRO A 325 -1.97 17.77 3.13
C PRO A 325 -1.12 16.58 2.66
N THR A 326 -1.41 16.09 1.46
CA THR A 326 -0.69 14.94 0.91
C THR A 326 -0.49 15.06 -0.60
N ASP A 327 0.69 14.65 -1.06
CA ASP A 327 1.01 14.51 -2.48
C ASP A 327 0.78 13.07 -2.99
N LEU A 328 0.40 12.13 -2.12
CA LEU A 328 -0.01 10.80 -2.53
C LEU A 328 -1.17 10.84 -3.52
N TYR A 329 -2.04 11.84 -3.41
CA TYR A 329 -3.11 12.12 -4.37
C TYR A 329 -2.64 12.16 -5.83
N TYR A 330 -1.47 12.74 -6.08
CA TYR A 330 -0.88 12.81 -7.42
C TYR A 330 -0.17 11.54 -7.84
N ALA A 331 0.20 10.72 -6.89
CA ALA A 331 0.87 9.45 -7.14
C ALA A 331 -0.13 8.30 -7.39
N ASP A 332 -1.27 8.32 -6.73
CA ASP A 332 -2.35 7.34 -6.78
C ASP A 332 -3.37 7.75 -7.86
N VAL A 333 -3.10 7.35 -9.11
CA VAL A 333 -3.80 7.83 -10.32
C VAL A 333 -4.91 6.87 -10.76
N TYR A 334 -4.72 5.57 -10.54
CA TYR A 334 -5.65 4.54 -10.97
C TYR A 334 -6.15 3.71 -9.80
N LYS A 335 -7.37 3.22 -9.93
CA LYS A 335 -7.98 2.23 -9.05
C LYS A 335 -8.21 0.91 -9.77
N MET A 336 -8.76 -0.08 -9.05
CA MET A 336 -9.08 -1.39 -9.60
C MET A 336 -9.81 -1.29 -10.95
N GLY A 337 -9.36 -2.12 -11.91
CA GLY A 337 -9.86 -2.09 -13.29
C GLY A 337 -9.15 -1.09 -14.20
N GLY A 338 -8.19 -0.30 -13.68
CA GLY A 338 -7.47 0.72 -14.44
C GLY A 338 -8.26 2.01 -14.65
N GLU A 339 -9.28 2.25 -13.85
CA GLU A 339 -10.07 3.46 -13.85
C GLU A 339 -9.35 4.60 -13.12
N PHE A 340 -9.70 5.86 -13.43
CA PHE A 340 -9.16 7.03 -12.73
C PHE A 340 -9.60 7.05 -11.27
N GLU A 341 -8.67 7.32 -10.35
CA GLU A 341 -8.93 7.46 -8.92
C GLU A 341 -9.06 8.93 -8.54
N SER A 342 -10.27 9.36 -8.21
CA SER A 342 -10.55 10.77 -7.86
C SER A 342 -10.26 11.11 -6.39
N TRP A 343 -10.27 10.12 -5.50
CA TRP A 343 -10.30 10.25 -4.05
C TRP A 343 -11.62 10.79 -3.48
N ASP A 344 -12.66 10.81 -4.31
CA ASP A 344 -14.04 11.16 -3.98
C ASP A 344 -14.91 10.05 -4.59
N SER A 345 -15.01 8.92 -3.88
CA SER A 345 -15.63 7.71 -4.43
C SER A 345 -17.15 7.72 -4.39
N ASP A 346 -17.73 8.54 -3.52
CA ASP A 346 -19.19 8.72 -3.40
C ASP A 346 -19.71 10.01 -4.09
N GLY A 347 -18.78 10.87 -4.58
CA GLY A 347 -19.11 12.05 -5.39
C GLY A 347 -19.67 13.21 -4.59
N ASP A 348 -19.41 13.29 -3.29
CA ASP A 348 -19.94 14.34 -2.43
C ASP A 348 -19.06 15.61 -2.38
N GLY A 349 -17.89 15.60 -3.04
CA GLY A 349 -16.94 16.70 -3.10
C GLY A 349 -16.03 16.80 -1.88
N VAL A 350 -16.02 15.79 -1.00
CA VAL A 350 -15.14 15.67 0.15
C VAL A 350 -14.12 14.55 -0.13
N PHE A 351 -12.88 14.91 -0.33
CA PHE A 351 -11.85 13.99 -0.80
C PHE A 351 -11.18 13.19 0.34
N ALA A 352 -10.97 11.90 0.11
CA ALA A 352 -10.33 10.99 1.04
C ALA A 352 -10.92 11.12 2.46
N GLU A 353 -12.23 11.06 2.57
CA GLU A 353 -12.87 11.12 3.86
C GLU A 353 -12.81 9.79 4.61
N TRP A 354 -12.58 9.89 5.89
CA TRP A 354 -12.55 8.76 6.81
C TRP A 354 -13.36 9.11 8.06
N PRO A 355 -14.68 9.08 7.98
CA PRO A 355 -15.54 9.42 9.09
C PRO A 355 -15.60 8.29 10.12
N ASP A 356 -15.91 8.65 11.40
CA ASP A 356 -16.02 7.68 12.50
C ASP A 356 -17.28 6.79 12.41
N ASP A 357 -18.35 7.27 11.78
CA ASP A 357 -19.71 6.74 11.89
C ASP A 357 -20.38 6.33 10.56
N LYS A 358 -19.74 6.54 9.43
CA LYS A 358 -20.24 6.16 8.10
C LYS A 358 -19.12 5.61 7.21
N PRO A 359 -19.45 4.90 6.12
CA PRO A 359 -18.44 4.58 5.11
C PRO A 359 -17.75 5.84 4.61
N GLY A 360 -16.42 5.80 4.53
CA GLY A 360 -15.64 6.84 3.87
C GLY A 360 -15.35 6.49 2.43
N ASP A 361 -14.47 7.27 1.82
CA ASP A 361 -13.98 6.98 0.48
C ASP A 361 -13.27 5.64 0.39
N ILE A 362 -13.44 4.97 -0.75
CA ILE A 362 -12.76 3.71 -1.06
C ILE A 362 -11.51 4.05 -1.87
N LEU A 363 -10.36 4.01 -1.21
CA LEU A 363 -9.06 4.32 -1.78
C LEU A 363 -8.17 3.08 -1.71
N ASP A 364 -7.36 2.84 -2.72
CA ASP A 364 -6.38 1.76 -2.66
C ASP A 364 -5.01 2.21 -2.14
N LEU A 365 -4.66 3.48 -2.32
CA LEU A 365 -3.46 4.15 -1.82
C LEU A 365 -2.14 3.56 -2.36
N TYR A 366 -2.17 2.81 -3.47
CA TYR A 366 -0.97 2.33 -4.15
C TYR A 366 -0.49 3.38 -5.16
N PRO A 367 0.80 3.78 -5.13
CA PRO A 367 1.29 4.77 -6.08
C PRO A 367 1.47 4.16 -7.48
N ASP A 368 1.03 4.89 -8.51
CA ASP A 368 1.26 4.60 -9.93
C ASP A 368 2.48 5.32 -10.48
N VAL A 369 2.97 6.31 -9.77
CA VAL A 369 4.14 7.11 -10.14
C VAL A 369 4.88 7.60 -8.90
N ALA A 370 6.19 7.70 -8.97
CA ALA A 370 6.97 8.27 -7.87
C ALA A 370 6.84 9.80 -7.87
N VAL A 371 6.29 10.37 -6.79
CA VAL A 371 6.10 11.82 -6.64
C VAL A 371 7.01 12.37 -5.56
N GLY A 372 7.66 13.50 -5.86
CA GLY A 372 8.41 14.29 -4.90
C GLY A 372 8.04 15.76 -4.99
N ARG A 373 8.28 16.53 -3.92
CA ARG A 373 8.03 17.97 -3.89
C ARG A 373 9.22 18.77 -3.41
N LEU A 374 9.54 19.85 -4.14
CA LEU A 374 10.34 20.95 -3.66
C LEU A 374 9.40 22.09 -3.22
N ALA A 375 9.19 22.21 -1.91
CA ALA A 375 8.24 23.17 -1.34
C ALA A 375 8.78 24.62 -1.33
N ALA A 376 9.44 25.04 -2.42
CA ALA A 376 9.99 26.37 -2.58
C ALA A 376 8.90 27.45 -2.69
N ARG A 377 9.18 28.63 -2.13
CA ARG A 377 8.24 29.77 -2.05
C ARG A 377 8.72 30.98 -2.84
N SER A 378 9.91 30.91 -3.42
CA SER A 378 10.51 31.99 -4.21
C SER A 378 11.46 31.45 -5.27
N VAL A 379 11.73 32.24 -6.29
CA VAL A 379 12.73 31.95 -7.32
C VAL A 379 14.10 31.68 -6.70
N GLN A 380 14.48 32.40 -5.64
CA GLN A 380 15.75 32.22 -4.98
C GLN A 380 15.82 30.85 -4.25
N GLU A 381 14.77 30.47 -3.53
CA GLU A 381 14.69 29.14 -2.89
C GLU A 381 14.78 28.02 -3.94
N VAL A 382 14.17 28.18 -5.13
CA VAL A 382 14.29 27.21 -6.23
C VAL A 382 15.73 27.11 -6.70
N LYS A 383 16.43 28.24 -6.95
CA LYS A 383 17.83 28.25 -7.36
C LYS A 383 18.74 27.58 -6.32
N ASP A 384 18.53 27.87 -5.04
CA ASP A 384 19.33 27.31 -3.95
C ASP A 384 19.19 25.78 -3.86
N VAL A 385 17.95 25.27 -3.97
CA VAL A 385 17.69 23.83 -3.94
C VAL A 385 18.22 23.15 -5.20
N VAL A 386 18.04 23.74 -6.38
CA VAL A 386 18.58 23.22 -7.64
C VAL A 386 20.10 23.10 -7.58
N ASN A 387 20.79 24.15 -7.13
CA ASN A 387 22.25 24.13 -6.94
C ASN A 387 22.66 23.03 -5.95
N LYS A 388 21.93 22.87 -4.86
CA LYS A 388 22.21 21.84 -3.85
C LYS A 388 22.07 20.43 -4.44
N ILE A 389 21.03 20.16 -5.22
CA ILE A 389 20.81 18.87 -5.89
C ILE A 389 21.96 18.59 -6.88
N ILE A 390 22.27 19.55 -7.76
CA ILE A 390 23.32 19.41 -8.76
C ILE A 390 24.68 19.14 -8.10
N ASN A 391 25.03 19.92 -7.06
CA ASN A 391 26.27 19.73 -6.33
C ASN A 391 26.36 18.37 -5.66
N TYR A 392 25.26 17.91 -5.04
CA TYR A 392 25.21 16.59 -4.42
C TYR A 392 25.43 15.47 -5.45
N GLU A 393 24.67 15.49 -6.54
CA GLU A 393 24.72 14.45 -7.59
C GLU A 393 26.03 14.48 -8.42
N THR A 394 26.76 15.61 -8.42
CA THR A 394 28.02 15.72 -9.15
C THR A 394 29.20 15.23 -8.31
N ASN A 395 29.10 15.32 -6.97
CA ASN A 395 30.21 15.02 -6.05
C ASN A 395 30.08 13.65 -5.38
N THR A 396 29.04 12.85 -5.73
CA THR A 396 28.85 11.46 -5.30
C THR A 396 29.20 10.50 -6.44
#